data_4d7eeb80aa4a0ad988c0401d0fabb3bc
#
_entry.id   4d7eeb80aa4a0ad988c0401d0fabb3bc
#
_cell.length_a   1.000
_cell.length_b   1.000
_cell.length_c   1.000
_cell.angle_alpha   90.00
_cell.angle_beta   90.00
_cell.angle_gamma   90.00
#
_symmetry.space_group_name_H-M   'P 1'
#
loop_
_entity.id
_entity.type
_entity.pdbx_description
1 polymer ?
#
loop_
_entity_poly.entity_id
_entity_poly.type
_entity_poly.pdbx_seq_one_letter_code
_entity_poly.pdbx_strand_id
1 'polypeptide(L)'
;MHFGPGLTVLAVIFACSAGPARASICQGQSMSQEETVAAISGTPGCDQAMKLFQDCAYTASGDVLLGEAVEKKCEVDFLPRLSAMQKRAYQGELRRCDAKYRGKQGTMYLSFTAFCRAEVSQRYARQGRKSLR
;
A
#
# COMPACT_ATOMS: atom_id res chain seq x y z
N MET A 1 -0.97 -36.61 63.55
CA MET A 1 -0.56 -36.87 62.16
C MET A 1 -1.69 -36.43 61.23
N HIS A 2 -1.60 -35.24 60.66
CA HIS A 2 -2.50 -34.82 59.57
C HIS A 2 -1.68 -34.05 58.57
N PHE A 3 -1.45 -34.68 57.44
CA PHE A 3 -0.81 -34.05 56.28
C PHE A 3 -1.87 -33.27 55.52
N GLY A 4 -1.71 -31.95 55.42
CA GLY A 4 -2.52 -31.13 54.57
C GLY A 4 -1.93 -31.09 53.14
N PRO A 5 -2.76 -31.21 52.10
CA PRO A 5 -2.26 -31.12 50.71
C PRO A 5 -1.96 -29.66 50.35
N GLY A 6 -0.72 -29.43 49.90
CA GLY A 6 -0.27 -28.16 49.39
C GLY A 6 -0.95 -27.80 48.05
N LEU A 7 -1.55 -26.63 48.02
CA LEU A 7 -2.17 -26.07 46.84
C LEU A 7 -1.09 -25.42 45.96
N THR A 8 -0.68 -26.13 44.93
CA THR A 8 0.27 -25.59 43.90
C THR A 8 -0.48 -24.66 42.99
N VAL A 9 -0.30 -23.36 43.15
CA VAL A 9 -0.81 -22.35 42.24
C VAL A 9 0.12 -22.32 41.02
N LEU A 10 -0.36 -22.87 39.88
CA LEU A 10 0.30 -22.71 38.58
C LEU A 10 0.06 -21.27 38.08
N ALA A 11 1.07 -20.44 38.16
CA ALA A 11 1.09 -19.11 37.52
C ALA A 11 1.28 -19.29 36.00
N VAL A 12 0.21 -19.14 35.23
CA VAL A 12 0.26 -19.06 33.76
C VAL A 12 0.76 -17.70 33.38
N ILE A 13 2.03 -17.62 32.99
CA ILE A 13 2.62 -16.40 32.43
C ILE A 13 2.15 -16.28 30.98
N PHE A 14 1.19 -15.39 30.73
CA PHE A 14 0.81 -14.96 29.39
C PHE A 14 1.94 -14.10 28.83
N ALA A 15 2.83 -14.68 28.04
CA ALA A 15 3.80 -13.92 27.25
C ALA A 15 3.06 -13.21 26.12
N CYS A 16 2.70 -11.95 26.29
CA CYS A 16 2.32 -11.05 25.22
C CYS A 16 3.54 -10.85 24.32
N SER A 17 3.63 -11.59 23.23
CA SER A 17 4.56 -11.33 22.14
C SER A 17 4.09 -10.07 21.40
N ALA A 18 4.46 -8.89 21.90
CA ALA A 18 4.42 -7.66 21.13
C ALA A 18 5.44 -7.82 20.00
N GLY A 19 4.96 -8.18 18.80
CA GLY A 19 5.78 -8.14 17.61
C GLY A 19 6.35 -6.73 17.43
N PRO A 20 7.60 -6.57 16.93
CA PRO A 20 8.17 -5.25 16.73
C PRO A 20 7.24 -4.45 15.80
N ALA A 21 6.71 -3.34 16.29
CA ALA A 21 6.06 -2.34 15.45
C ALA A 21 7.11 -1.93 14.39
N ARG A 22 6.90 -2.36 13.13
CA ARG A 22 7.74 -1.91 12.03
C ARG A 22 7.48 -0.42 11.87
N ALA A 23 8.38 0.40 12.38
CA ALA A 23 8.43 1.82 12.04
C ALA A 23 8.45 1.90 10.52
N SER A 24 7.59 2.75 9.93
CA SER A 24 7.58 2.92 8.48
C SER A 24 8.97 3.44 8.07
N ILE A 25 9.51 2.87 7.00
CA ILE A 25 10.86 3.17 6.51
C ILE A 25 11.08 4.67 6.31
N CYS A 26 10.00 5.43 6.05
CA CYS A 26 10.07 6.88 5.82
C CYS A 26 10.00 7.74 7.08
N GLN A 27 9.63 7.19 8.24
CA GLN A 27 9.47 7.98 9.49
C GLN A 27 10.78 8.22 10.26
N GLY A 28 11.90 7.71 9.79
CA GLY A 28 13.19 7.85 10.47
C GLY A 28 14.40 8.06 9.57
N GLN A 29 14.24 7.99 8.26
CA GLN A 29 15.31 8.15 7.28
C GLN A 29 14.88 9.09 6.17
N SER A 30 15.72 10.08 5.86
CA SER A 30 15.56 10.93 4.68
C SER A 30 15.92 10.12 3.43
N MET A 31 14.93 9.38 2.89
CA MET A 31 15.12 8.67 1.62
C MET A 31 14.97 9.65 0.47
N SER A 32 15.82 9.52 -0.55
CA SER A 32 15.61 10.22 -1.82
C SER A 32 14.35 9.69 -2.52
N GLN A 33 13.87 10.44 -3.50
CA GLN A 33 12.73 10.01 -4.32
C GLN A 33 13.02 8.68 -5.03
N GLU A 34 14.22 8.52 -5.59
CA GLU A 34 14.66 7.30 -6.27
C GLU A 34 14.70 6.09 -5.34
N GLU A 35 15.22 6.28 -4.12
CA GLU A 35 15.24 5.22 -3.09
C GLU A 35 13.81 4.82 -2.69
N THR A 36 12.90 5.79 -2.56
CA THR A 36 11.49 5.52 -2.25
C THR A 36 10.79 4.76 -3.39
N VAL A 37 11.00 5.16 -4.65
CA VAL A 37 10.48 4.45 -5.83
C VAL A 37 11.02 3.01 -5.87
N ALA A 38 12.31 2.82 -5.63
CA ALA A 38 12.94 1.50 -5.58
C ALA A 38 12.33 0.63 -4.46
N ALA A 39 12.14 1.21 -3.27
CA ALA A 39 11.52 0.53 -2.15
C ALA A 39 10.07 0.10 -2.44
N ILE A 40 9.25 0.98 -3.05
CA ILE A 40 7.88 0.67 -3.48
C ILE A 40 7.89 -0.48 -4.50
N SER A 41 8.75 -0.40 -5.50
CA SER A 41 8.90 -1.41 -6.55
C SER A 41 9.36 -2.76 -6.00
N GLY A 42 10.17 -2.76 -4.95
CA GLY A 42 10.69 -3.95 -4.26
C GLY A 42 9.73 -4.60 -3.27
N THR A 43 8.55 -4.01 -3.01
CA THR A 43 7.58 -4.60 -2.07
C THR A 43 7.05 -5.96 -2.56
N PRO A 44 6.62 -6.87 -1.66
CA PRO A 44 6.09 -8.17 -2.06
C PRO A 44 4.78 -8.09 -2.85
N GLY A 45 3.99 -7.02 -2.70
CA GLY A 45 2.70 -6.90 -3.38
C GLY A 45 2.11 -5.50 -3.37
N CYS A 46 0.98 -5.37 -4.06
CA CYS A 46 0.28 -4.11 -4.28
C CYS A 46 -0.10 -3.38 -2.97
N ASP A 47 -0.62 -4.08 -1.97
CA ASP A 47 -1.06 -3.44 -0.73
C ASP A 47 0.11 -2.86 0.07
N GLN A 48 1.27 -3.55 0.09
CA GLN A 48 2.48 -3.05 0.71
C GLN A 48 3.06 -1.86 -0.05
N ALA A 49 3.00 -1.90 -1.39
CA ALA A 49 3.41 -0.78 -2.24
C ALA A 49 2.59 0.47 -1.94
N MET A 50 1.25 0.33 -1.88
CA MET A 50 0.35 1.43 -1.55
C MET A 50 0.59 1.98 -0.14
N LYS A 51 0.79 1.09 0.84
CA LYS A 51 1.10 1.53 2.21
C LYS A 51 2.40 2.33 2.27
N LEU A 52 3.44 1.87 1.59
CA LEU A 52 4.72 2.57 1.56
C LEU A 52 4.58 3.94 0.88
N PHE A 53 3.81 4.04 -0.19
CA PHE A 53 3.49 5.32 -0.82
C PHE A 53 2.78 6.27 0.15
N GLN A 54 1.76 5.80 0.87
CA GLN A 54 1.04 6.60 1.87
C GLN A 54 1.96 7.10 2.98
N ASP A 55 2.87 6.25 3.45
CA ASP A 55 3.79 6.58 4.54
C ASP A 55 4.91 7.55 4.10
N CYS A 56 5.27 7.55 2.80
CA CYS A 56 6.39 8.29 2.24
C CYS A 56 6.01 9.48 1.35
N ALA A 57 4.71 9.78 1.23
CA ALA A 57 4.23 10.85 0.35
C ALA A 57 4.74 12.23 0.77
N TYR A 58 5.11 13.04 -0.21
CA TYR A 58 5.58 14.42 -0.04
C TYR A 58 4.45 15.45 -0.06
N THR A 59 3.25 15.06 -0.48
CA THR A 59 2.10 15.94 -0.76
C THR A 59 2.44 16.98 -1.84
N ALA A 60 3.26 16.59 -2.80
CA ALA A 60 3.82 17.45 -3.86
C ALA A 60 4.05 16.65 -5.15
N SER A 61 4.67 17.29 -6.16
CA SER A 61 4.96 16.66 -7.47
C SER A 61 5.81 15.41 -7.40
N GLY A 62 6.61 15.22 -6.35
CA GLY A 62 7.40 14.01 -6.12
C GLY A 62 6.56 12.74 -6.04
N ASP A 63 5.31 12.87 -5.62
CA ASP A 63 4.38 11.75 -5.49
C ASP A 63 3.96 11.13 -6.83
N VAL A 64 4.15 11.82 -7.95
CA VAL A 64 3.84 11.29 -9.28
C VAL A 64 4.62 10.00 -9.54
N LEU A 65 5.93 10.02 -9.34
CA LEU A 65 6.78 8.83 -9.55
C LEU A 65 6.50 7.72 -8.53
N LEU A 66 6.16 8.08 -7.30
CA LEU A 66 5.80 7.12 -6.25
C LEU A 66 4.48 6.42 -6.62
N GLY A 67 3.47 7.19 -7.03
CA GLY A 67 2.17 6.67 -7.47
C GLY A 67 2.29 5.77 -8.71
N GLU A 68 3.12 6.16 -9.70
CA GLU A 68 3.42 5.31 -10.86
C GLU A 68 4.08 3.98 -10.47
N ALA A 69 4.97 3.99 -9.49
CA ALA A 69 5.59 2.75 -8.99
C ALA A 69 4.54 1.81 -8.36
N VAL A 70 3.59 2.37 -7.59
CA VAL A 70 2.46 1.60 -7.04
C VAL A 70 1.57 1.07 -8.16
N GLU A 71 1.20 1.90 -9.14
CA GLU A 71 0.38 1.52 -10.28
C GLU A 71 0.98 0.31 -11.00
N LYS A 72 2.27 0.40 -11.39
CA LYS A 72 3.00 -0.70 -12.02
C LYS A 72 3.04 -1.97 -11.16
N LYS A 73 3.29 -1.81 -9.85
CA LYS A 73 3.33 -2.95 -8.92
C LYS A 73 1.99 -3.66 -8.82
N CYS A 74 0.89 -2.90 -8.78
CA CYS A 74 -0.46 -3.45 -8.70
C CYS A 74 -0.89 -4.10 -10.01
N GLU A 75 -0.54 -3.52 -11.16
CA GLU A 75 -0.91 -4.01 -12.51
C GLU A 75 -0.42 -5.43 -12.78
N VAL A 76 0.71 -5.82 -12.23
CA VAL A 76 1.23 -7.20 -12.34
C VAL A 76 0.19 -8.22 -11.85
N ASP A 77 -0.58 -7.87 -10.82
CA ASP A 77 -1.53 -8.77 -10.19
C ASP A 77 -2.83 -8.98 -10.99
N PHE A 78 -3.19 -8.05 -11.89
CA PHE A 78 -4.50 -8.13 -12.56
C PHE A 78 -4.48 -7.87 -14.07
N LEU A 79 -3.60 -6.97 -14.55
CA LEU A 79 -3.66 -6.46 -15.93
C LEU A 79 -3.58 -7.58 -17.00
N PRO A 80 -2.73 -8.61 -16.88
CA PRO A 80 -2.68 -9.70 -17.87
C PRO A 80 -3.96 -10.52 -17.96
N ARG A 81 -4.80 -10.52 -16.93
CA ARG A 81 -6.03 -11.31 -16.86
C ARG A 81 -7.27 -10.55 -17.31
N LEU A 82 -7.16 -9.25 -17.53
CA LEU A 82 -8.28 -8.44 -17.99
C LEU A 82 -8.55 -8.68 -19.47
N SER A 83 -9.84 -8.77 -19.84
CA SER A 83 -10.27 -8.70 -21.24
C SER A 83 -9.97 -7.31 -21.83
N ALA A 84 -10.01 -7.20 -23.16
CA ALA A 84 -9.82 -5.92 -23.83
C ALA A 84 -10.82 -4.84 -23.36
N MET A 85 -12.08 -5.24 -23.10
CA MET A 85 -13.09 -4.31 -22.57
C MET A 85 -12.78 -3.86 -21.14
N GLN A 86 -12.35 -4.79 -20.28
CA GLN A 86 -11.97 -4.48 -18.90
C GLN A 86 -10.72 -3.59 -18.86
N LYS A 87 -9.74 -3.81 -19.73
CA LYS A 87 -8.56 -2.93 -19.87
C LYS A 87 -8.97 -1.51 -20.24
N ARG A 88 -9.90 -1.36 -21.19
CA ARG A 88 -10.44 -0.03 -21.56
C ARG A 88 -11.16 0.64 -20.39
N ALA A 89 -11.93 -0.13 -19.61
CA ALA A 89 -12.60 0.38 -18.42
C ALA A 89 -11.59 0.86 -17.36
N TYR A 90 -10.58 0.05 -17.07
CA TYR A 90 -9.48 0.41 -16.16
C TYR A 90 -8.78 1.71 -16.59
N GLN A 91 -8.35 1.79 -17.85
CA GLN A 91 -7.74 3.00 -18.39
C GLN A 91 -8.68 4.21 -18.36
N GLY A 92 -9.97 3.99 -18.54
CA GLY A 92 -11.00 5.02 -18.39
C GLY A 92 -11.05 5.59 -16.98
N GLU A 93 -10.92 4.75 -15.96
CA GLU A 93 -10.87 5.20 -14.56
C GLU A 93 -9.59 5.98 -14.25
N LEU A 94 -8.43 5.55 -14.77
CA LEU A 94 -7.19 6.33 -14.64
C LEU A 94 -7.32 7.72 -15.27
N ARG A 95 -7.90 7.80 -16.47
CA ARG A 95 -8.15 9.12 -17.12
C ARG A 95 -9.12 9.99 -16.34
N ARG A 96 -10.06 9.42 -15.59
CA ARG A 96 -10.94 10.20 -14.68
C ARG A 96 -10.14 10.83 -13.54
N CYS A 97 -9.14 10.13 -12.99
CA CYS A 97 -8.22 10.70 -12.01
C CYS A 97 -7.48 11.92 -12.59
N ASP A 98 -6.96 11.78 -13.82
CA ASP A 98 -6.24 12.85 -14.50
C ASP A 98 -7.16 14.06 -14.77
N ALA A 99 -8.41 13.81 -15.20
CA ALA A 99 -9.39 14.85 -15.48
C ALA A 99 -9.88 15.59 -14.23
N LYS A 100 -9.98 14.88 -13.09
CA LYS A 100 -10.53 15.41 -11.84
C LYS A 100 -9.79 16.66 -11.35
N TYR A 101 -8.48 16.69 -11.53
CA TYR A 101 -7.61 17.77 -11.05
C TYR A 101 -6.99 18.58 -12.19
N ARG A 102 -7.38 18.31 -13.46
CA ARG A 102 -6.90 19.05 -14.62
C ARG A 102 -7.24 20.53 -14.47
N GLY A 103 -6.25 21.38 -14.71
CA GLY A 103 -6.42 22.84 -14.61
C GLY A 103 -6.38 23.38 -13.18
N LYS A 104 -6.25 22.52 -12.17
CA LYS A 104 -5.97 22.97 -10.81
C LYS A 104 -4.49 23.37 -10.70
N GLN A 105 -4.22 24.48 -10.01
CA GLN A 105 -2.86 24.97 -9.82
C GLN A 105 -2.27 24.50 -8.49
N GLY A 106 -0.98 24.17 -8.52
CA GLY A 106 -0.22 23.73 -7.37
C GLY A 106 0.14 22.23 -7.41
N THR A 107 1.33 21.92 -6.91
CA THR A 107 1.91 20.57 -6.94
C THR A 107 1.14 19.56 -6.10
N MET A 108 0.37 20.02 -5.12
CA MET A 108 -0.53 19.20 -4.31
C MET A 108 -1.55 18.45 -5.17
N TYR A 109 -2.05 19.05 -6.25
CA TYR A 109 -3.01 18.39 -7.15
C TYR A 109 -2.38 17.29 -8.00
N LEU A 110 -1.06 17.36 -8.25
CA LEU A 110 -0.30 16.26 -8.84
C LEU A 110 -0.23 15.07 -7.88
N SER A 111 -0.01 15.32 -6.59
CA SER A 111 -0.07 14.30 -5.55
C SER A 111 -1.47 13.65 -5.49
N PHE A 112 -2.54 14.44 -5.46
CA PHE A 112 -3.91 13.91 -5.45
C PHE A 112 -4.22 13.05 -6.68
N THR A 113 -3.72 13.41 -7.84
CA THR A 113 -3.85 12.61 -9.07
C THR A 113 -3.10 11.29 -8.92
N ALA A 114 -1.87 11.33 -8.42
CA ALA A 114 -1.06 10.12 -8.19
C ALA A 114 -1.73 9.16 -7.22
N PHE A 115 -2.27 9.65 -6.10
CA PHE A 115 -3.04 8.85 -5.15
C PHE A 115 -4.29 8.24 -5.78
N CYS A 116 -5.08 9.04 -6.50
CA CYS A 116 -6.29 8.56 -7.19
C CYS A 116 -5.97 7.38 -8.12
N ARG A 117 -4.94 7.50 -8.94
CA ARG A 117 -4.52 6.45 -9.89
C ARG A 117 -4.02 5.19 -9.15
N ALA A 118 -3.20 5.36 -8.13
CA ALA A 118 -2.70 4.25 -7.30
C ALA A 118 -3.85 3.50 -6.61
N GLU A 119 -4.84 4.21 -6.08
CA GLU A 119 -6.04 3.63 -5.45
C GLU A 119 -6.90 2.84 -6.46
N VAL A 120 -7.05 3.35 -7.68
CA VAL A 120 -7.73 2.61 -8.76
C VAL A 120 -7.01 1.30 -9.03
N SER A 121 -5.70 1.31 -9.20
CA SER A 121 -4.87 0.12 -9.46
C SER A 121 -4.95 -0.88 -8.30
N GLN A 122 -4.89 -0.40 -7.05
CA GLN A 122 -5.04 -1.24 -5.86
C GLN A 122 -6.41 -1.92 -5.80
N ARG A 123 -7.48 -1.19 -6.11
CA ARG A 123 -8.83 -1.74 -6.13
C ARG A 123 -8.96 -2.88 -7.15
N TYR A 124 -8.44 -2.71 -8.37
CA TYR A 124 -8.43 -3.75 -9.39
C TYR A 124 -7.61 -4.97 -8.97
N ALA A 125 -6.44 -4.79 -8.36
CA ALA A 125 -5.63 -5.88 -7.83
C ALA A 125 -6.38 -6.68 -6.75
N ARG A 126 -7.07 -6.00 -5.84
CA ARG A 126 -7.88 -6.63 -4.79
C ARG A 126 -9.07 -7.40 -5.36
N GLN A 127 -9.75 -6.86 -6.37
CA GLN A 127 -10.85 -7.55 -7.07
C GLN A 127 -10.35 -8.80 -7.79
N GLY A 128 -9.20 -8.72 -8.48
CA GLY A 128 -8.57 -9.84 -9.15
C GLY A 128 -8.23 -11.01 -8.19
N ARG A 129 -7.79 -10.70 -6.98
CA ARG A 129 -7.53 -11.72 -5.95
C ARG A 129 -8.79 -12.41 -5.42
N LYS A 130 -9.92 -11.69 -5.33
CA LYS A 130 -11.19 -12.26 -4.89
C LYS A 130 -11.78 -13.24 -5.90
N SER A 131 -11.60 -13.00 -7.18
CA SER A 131 -12.11 -13.87 -8.24
C SER A 131 -11.33 -15.18 -8.41
N LEU A 132 -10.17 -15.32 -7.73
CA LEU A 132 -9.34 -16.53 -7.75
C LEU A 132 -9.60 -17.48 -6.56
N ARG A 133 -10.48 -17.12 -5.63
CA ARG A 133 -10.89 -17.93 -4.47
C ARG A 133 -12.24 -18.60 -4.70
#